data_570eacbaaeadf590774ec11e6a57e04c
#
_entry.id   570eacbaaeadf590774ec11e6a57e04c
#
_cell.length_a   1.000
_cell.length_b   1.000
_cell.length_c   1.000
_cell.angle_alpha   90.00
_cell.angle_beta   90.00
_cell.angle_gamma   90.00
#
_symmetry.space_group_name_H-M   'P 1'
#
loop_
_entity.id
_entity.type
_entity.pdbx_description
1 polymer ?
#
loop_
_entity_poly.entity_id
_entity_poly.type
_entity_poly.pdbx_seq_one_letter_code
_entity_poly.pdbx_strand_id
1 'polypeptide(L)'
;MRPNLFRLLAVCAALLFGQPAIAQTPPAAPSSGLAIATFAGGCFWCMEEPFDKIDGVFSAYSGYMGGKTKNPTYEQVSRGGTGHAEVVQITYDPAKVPYNRLLDTFWVNIDPVDKAGQFCDRGDVYRPEIFVHTEEQRKQAEASKAKLDGSKQLPWPVAVPVTDASTFTKAEDYHQKFYKKSVAHYKSYRAGCGRDARLEALWGKNATAPKTQ
;
A
#
# COMPACT_ATOMS: atom_id res chain seq x y z
N MET A 1 -25.46 81.55 37.84
CA MET A 1 -24.92 81.23 36.54
C MET A 1 -24.66 79.73 36.49
N ARG A 2 -25.43 78.96 35.73
CA ARG A 2 -25.27 77.53 35.60
C ARG A 2 -24.67 77.22 34.21
N PRO A 3 -23.63 76.38 34.03
CA PRO A 3 -23.23 75.90 32.74
C PRO A 3 -23.91 74.59 32.41
N ASN A 4 -24.38 74.50 31.17
CA ASN A 4 -25.07 73.36 30.56
C ASN A 4 -24.08 72.21 30.32
N LEU A 5 -24.49 71.03 30.72
CA LEU A 5 -23.79 69.78 30.50
C LEU A 5 -24.34 69.14 29.22
N PHE A 6 -23.60 69.20 28.12
CA PHE A 6 -23.86 68.46 26.89
C PHE A 6 -23.48 66.97 27.08
N ARG A 7 -24.43 66.08 27.05
CA ARG A 7 -24.23 64.66 26.97
C ARG A 7 -24.01 64.24 25.49
N LEU A 8 -22.81 63.83 25.15
CA LEU A 8 -22.53 63.13 23.91
C LEU A 8 -22.96 61.66 24.07
N LEU A 9 -23.93 61.25 23.28
CA LEU A 9 -24.28 59.83 23.08
C LEU A 9 -23.36 59.25 22.00
N ALA A 10 -22.41 58.39 22.39
CA ALA A 10 -21.62 57.60 21.47
C ALA A 10 -22.44 56.38 21.02
N VAL A 11 -22.82 56.34 19.75
CA VAL A 11 -23.49 55.19 19.13
C VAL A 11 -22.38 54.24 18.68
N CYS A 12 -22.17 53.13 19.41
CA CYS A 12 -21.34 52.01 18.97
C CYS A 12 -22.07 51.18 17.92
N ALA A 13 -21.75 51.36 16.65
CA ALA A 13 -22.15 50.48 15.59
C ALA A 13 -21.32 49.18 15.64
N ALA A 14 -21.89 48.07 16.12
CA ALA A 14 -21.30 46.76 16.09
C ALA A 14 -21.35 46.22 14.66
N LEU A 15 -20.24 46.21 13.96
CA LEU A 15 -20.03 45.52 12.67
C LEU A 15 -19.94 44.02 12.92
N LEU A 16 -21.05 43.30 12.68
CA LEU A 16 -21.08 41.85 12.65
C LEU A 16 -20.38 41.35 11.35
N PHE A 17 -19.11 41.04 11.45
CA PHE A 17 -18.41 40.29 10.40
C PHE A 17 -18.97 38.87 10.40
N GLY A 18 -19.89 38.58 9.48
CA GLY A 18 -20.30 37.20 9.19
C GLY A 18 -19.11 36.42 8.64
N GLN A 19 -18.62 35.40 9.38
CA GLN A 19 -17.64 34.48 8.87
C GLN A 19 -18.27 33.62 7.77
N PRO A 20 -17.59 33.43 6.60
CA PRO A 20 -18.09 32.52 5.59
C PRO A 20 -18.07 31.10 6.17
N ALA A 21 -19.23 30.44 6.20
CA ALA A 21 -19.34 29.02 6.53
C ALA A 21 -18.56 28.23 5.48
N ILE A 22 -17.47 27.61 5.89
CA ILE A 22 -16.74 26.64 5.05
C ILE A 22 -17.69 25.45 4.88
N ALA A 23 -18.30 25.33 3.71
CA ALA A 23 -19.10 24.16 3.34
C ALA A 23 -18.15 22.93 3.39
N GLN A 24 -18.31 22.09 4.40
CA GLN A 24 -17.66 20.78 4.44
C GLN A 24 -18.23 19.95 3.31
N THR A 25 -17.40 19.62 2.31
CA THR A 25 -17.75 18.67 1.26
C THR A 25 -18.10 17.35 1.96
N PRO A 26 -19.30 16.77 1.74
CA PRO A 26 -19.63 15.48 2.31
C PRO A 26 -18.57 14.45 1.88
N PRO A 27 -18.20 13.49 2.75
CA PRO A 27 -17.32 12.41 2.34
C PRO A 27 -17.95 11.73 1.12
N ALA A 28 -17.14 11.54 0.07
CA ALA A 28 -17.58 10.87 -1.16
C ALA A 28 -18.22 9.53 -0.79
N ALA A 29 -19.44 9.30 -1.25
CA ALA A 29 -20.12 8.03 -1.07
C ALA A 29 -19.22 6.90 -1.60
N PRO A 30 -19.10 5.75 -0.91
CA PRO A 30 -18.27 4.64 -1.39
C PRO A 30 -18.77 4.24 -2.78
N SER A 31 -17.85 4.24 -3.75
CA SER A 31 -18.14 3.76 -5.09
C SER A 31 -18.63 2.31 -4.98
N SER A 32 -19.84 2.02 -5.46
CA SER A 32 -20.46 0.68 -5.43
C SER A 32 -19.81 -0.26 -6.46
N GLY A 33 -18.50 -0.49 -6.36
CA GLY A 33 -17.76 -1.32 -7.29
C GLY A 33 -16.47 -1.85 -6.70
N LEU A 34 -15.96 -2.96 -7.29
CA LEU A 34 -14.67 -3.52 -6.92
C LEU A 34 -13.54 -2.57 -7.31
N ALA A 35 -12.49 -2.53 -6.49
CA ALA A 35 -11.28 -1.76 -6.73
C ALA A 35 -10.07 -2.70 -6.95
N ILE A 36 -9.00 -2.14 -7.54
CA ILE A 36 -7.75 -2.84 -7.79
C ILE A 36 -6.64 -2.20 -6.97
N ALA A 37 -5.77 -3.02 -6.38
CA ALA A 37 -4.52 -2.63 -5.77
C ALA A 37 -3.38 -3.52 -6.31
N THR A 38 -2.15 -2.99 -6.42
CA THR A 38 -1.02 -3.78 -6.92
C THR A 38 0.23 -3.47 -6.10
N PHE A 39 0.90 -4.53 -5.62
CA PHE A 39 2.07 -4.44 -4.77
C PHE A 39 3.18 -5.37 -5.27
N ALA A 40 4.40 -4.86 -5.31
CA ALA A 40 5.64 -5.63 -5.45
C ALA A 40 6.30 -5.77 -4.08
N GLY A 41 6.64 -6.98 -3.67
CA GLY A 41 7.22 -7.26 -2.35
C GLY A 41 8.17 -8.45 -2.35
N GLY A 42 8.99 -8.58 -3.40
CA GLY A 42 9.81 -9.74 -3.66
C GLY A 42 9.01 -10.87 -4.30
N CYS A 43 9.38 -12.12 -4.02
CA CYS A 43 8.70 -13.27 -4.59
C CYS A 43 7.17 -13.21 -4.41
N PHE A 44 6.45 -13.19 -5.51
CA PHE A 44 4.97 -13.10 -5.53
C PHE A 44 4.28 -14.30 -4.86
N TRP A 45 4.91 -15.48 -4.79
CA TRP A 45 4.35 -16.62 -4.02
C TRP A 45 4.15 -16.26 -2.55
N CYS A 46 5.10 -15.50 -1.98
CA CYS A 46 5.05 -15.07 -0.58
C CYS A 46 4.11 -13.89 -0.35
N MET A 47 3.90 -13.08 -1.38
CA MET A 47 3.00 -11.92 -1.30
C MET A 47 1.54 -12.25 -1.60
N GLU A 48 1.26 -13.29 -2.38
CA GLU A 48 -0.11 -13.68 -2.72
C GLU A 48 -0.89 -14.18 -1.50
N GLU A 49 -0.27 -15.00 -0.66
CA GLU A 49 -0.91 -15.63 0.50
C GLU A 49 -1.53 -14.63 1.49
N PRO A 50 -0.82 -13.59 1.98
CA PRO A 50 -1.36 -12.68 2.98
C PRO A 50 -2.55 -11.86 2.47
N PHE A 51 -2.58 -11.52 1.18
CA PHE A 51 -3.69 -10.78 0.59
C PHE A 51 -4.91 -11.67 0.30
N ASP A 52 -4.67 -12.91 -0.18
CA ASP A 52 -5.75 -13.86 -0.51
C ASP A 52 -6.56 -14.30 0.71
N LYS A 53 -6.05 -14.08 1.92
CA LYS A 53 -6.70 -14.40 3.19
C LYS A 53 -7.51 -13.26 3.80
N ILE A 54 -7.50 -12.08 3.19
CA ILE A 54 -8.24 -10.91 3.70
C ILE A 54 -9.71 -11.03 3.28
N ASP A 55 -10.63 -10.97 4.24
CA ASP A 55 -12.05 -10.90 3.95
C ASP A 55 -12.37 -9.62 3.18
N GLY A 56 -13.14 -9.73 2.10
CA GLY A 56 -13.41 -8.65 1.14
C GLY A 56 -12.42 -8.58 -0.03
N VAL A 57 -11.37 -9.40 -0.07
CA VAL A 57 -10.55 -9.64 -1.27
C VAL A 57 -11.19 -10.75 -2.11
N PHE A 58 -11.51 -10.43 -3.37
CA PHE A 58 -12.09 -11.38 -4.32
C PHE A 58 -11.03 -12.20 -5.04
N SER A 59 -9.91 -11.56 -5.37
CA SER A 59 -8.80 -12.25 -6.02
C SER A 59 -7.47 -11.56 -5.69
N ALA A 60 -6.43 -12.38 -5.60
CA ALA A 60 -5.04 -11.96 -5.62
C ALA A 60 -4.34 -12.80 -6.69
N TYR A 61 -3.76 -12.13 -7.70
CA TYR A 61 -3.06 -12.78 -8.80
C TYR A 61 -1.61 -12.37 -8.85
N SER A 62 -0.72 -13.34 -8.88
CA SER A 62 0.70 -13.16 -9.18
C SER A 62 0.89 -12.71 -10.63
N GLY A 63 1.80 -11.78 -10.87
CA GLY A 63 2.06 -11.24 -12.21
C GLY A 63 3.24 -10.30 -12.27
N TYR A 64 3.30 -9.53 -13.34
CA TYR A 64 4.40 -8.63 -13.67
C TYR A 64 3.88 -7.22 -13.99
N MET A 65 4.57 -6.18 -13.47
CA MET A 65 4.23 -4.78 -13.73
C MET A 65 5.47 -3.88 -13.67
N GLY A 66 5.38 -2.69 -14.22
CA GLY A 66 6.41 -1.64 -14.13
C GLY A 66 7.48 -1.69 -15.22
N GLY A 67 7.53 -2.75 -16.03
CA GLY A 67 8.49 -2.91 -17.10
C GLY A 67 8.02 -2.43 -18.47
N LYS A 68 8.90 -2.60 -19.47
CA LYS A 68 8.67 -2.15 -20.85
C LYS A 68 8.37 -3.30 -21.81
N THR A 69 8.74 -4.52 -21.47
CA THR A 69 8.50 -5.71 -22.30
C THR A 69 7.02 -6.03 -22.31
N LYS A 70 6.42 -6.13 -23.51
CA LYS A 70 5.01 -6.48 -23.66
C LYS A 70 4.81 -7.98 -23.47
N ASN A 71 3.79 -8.37 -22.68
CA ASN A 71 3.43 -9.76 -22.40
C ASN A 71 4.66 -10.62 -22.05
N PRO A 72 5.45 -10.24 -21.02
CA PRO A 72 6.66 -10.96 -20.69
C PRO A 72 6.33 -12.34 -20.13
N THR A 73 7.19 -13.33 -20.39
CA THR A 73 7.16 -14.63 -19.72
C THR A 73 7.99 -14.61 -18.43
N TYR A 74 7.78 -15.61 -17.57
CA TYR A 74 8.58 -15.76 -16.35
C TYR A 74 10.09 -15.83 -16.64
N GLU A 75 10.48 -16.57 -17.66
CA GLU A 75 11.90 -16.71 -18.04
C GLU A 75 12.51 -15.36 -18.47
N GLN A 76 11.74 -14.52 -19.13
CA GLN A 76 12.21 -13.18 -19.51
C GLN A 76 12.36 -12.28 -18.29
N VAL A 77 11.35 -12.27 -17.39
CA VAL A 77 11.38 -11.42 -16.19
C VAL A 77 12.48 -11.87 -15.25
N SER A 78 12.58 -13.17 -14.95
CA SER A 78 13.56 -13.73 -14.02
C SER A 78 15.01 -13.55 -14.46
N ARG A 79 15.29 -13.49 -15.79
CA ARG A 79 16.62 -13.14 -16.32
C ARG A 79 16.98 -11.67 -16.12
N GLY A 80 16.00 -10.81 -15.81
CA GLY A 80 16.19 -9.38 -15.68
C GLY A 80 16.18 -8.64 -17.03
N GLY A 81 16.30 -7.32 -16.97
CA GLY A 81 16.35 -6.45 -18.16
C GLY A 81 14.99 -6.08 -18.77
N THR A 82 13.89 -6.69 -18.33
CA THR A 82 12.52 -6.33 -18.77
C THR A 82 11.99 -5.07 -18.08
N GLY A 83 12.56 -4.72 -16.92
CA GLY A 83 12.11 -3.66 -16.02
C GLY A 83 10.86 -4.02 -15.21
N HIS A 84 10.28 -5.21 -15.40
CA HIS A 84 9.15 -5.67 -14.61
C HIS A 84 9.58 -6.12 -13.22
N ALA A 85 8.73 -5.79 -12.22
CA ALA A 85 8.77 -6.44 -10.91
C ALA A 85 7.77 -7.60 -10.88
N GLU A 86 8.06 -8.60 -10.03
CA GLU A 86 7.05 -9.54 -9.56
C GLU A 86 6.06 -8.79 -8.67
N VAL A 87 4.79 -8.88 -8.98
CA VAL A 87 3.72 -8.19 -8.26
C VAL A 87 2.57 -9.13 -7.91
N VAL A 88 1.78 -8.71 -6.93
CA VAL A 88 0.44 -9.25 -6.69
C VAL A 88 -0.58 -8.17 -6.99
N GLN A 89 -1.51 -8.45 -7.93
CA GLN A 89 -2.66 -7.60 -8.21
C GLN A 89 -3.88 -8.15 -7.47
N ILE A 90 -4.54 -7.28 -6.74
CA ILE A 90 -5.62 -7.59 -5.81
C ILE A 90 -6.89 -6.91 -6.31
N THR A 91 -7.98 -7.68 -6.47
CA THR A 91 -9.33 -7.14 -6.64
C THR A 91 -10.07 -7.25 -5.32
N TYR A 92 -10.59 -6.14 -4.82
CA TYR A 92 -11.19 -6.08 -3.48
C TYR A 92 -12.44 -5.20 -3.44
N ASP A 93 -13.28 -5.41 -2.42
CA ASP A 93 -14.43 -4.58 -2.10
C ASP A 93 -14.01 -3.47 -1.11
N PRO A 94 -13.91 -2.21 -1.53
CA PRO A 94 -13.50 -1.13 -0.65
C PRO A 94 -14.49 -0.84 0.49
N ALA A 95 -15.73 -1.33 0.40
CA ALA A 95 -16.69 -1.23 1.49
C ALA A 95 -16.43 -2.26 2.60
N LYS A 96 -15.76 -3.37 2.29
CA LYS A 96 -15.39 -4.42 3.26
C LYS A 96 -13.97 -4.28 3.76
N VAL A 97 -13.04 -3.99 2.86
CA VAL A 97 -11.63 -3.82 3.17
C VAL A 97 -11.12 -2.50 2.59
N PRO A 98 -10.80 -1.49 3.42
CA PRO A 98 -10.26 -0.23 2.93
C PRO A 98 -8.82 -0.42 2.43
N TYR A 99 -8.40 0.42 1.47
CA TYR A 99 -7.05 0.35 0.88
C TYR A 99 -5.92 0.43 1.93
N ASN A 100 -6.11 1.21 3.00
CA ASN A 100 -5.15 1.29 4.11
C ASN A 100 -4.90 -0.08 4.77
N ARG A 101 -5.90 -0.96 4.84
CA ARG A 101 -5.72 -2.31 5.36
C ARG A 101 -4.81 -3.16 4.45
N LEU A 102 -4.90 -2.95 3.13
CA LEU A 102 -4.00 -3.60 2.17
C LEU A 102 -2.56 -3.05 2.31
N LEU A 103 -2.41 -1.74 2.52
CA LEU A 103 -1.11 -1.12 2.81
C LEU A 103 -0.49 -1.66 4.11
N ASP A 104 -1.27 -1.78 5.18
CA ASP A 104 -0.80 -2.36 6.44
C ASP A 104 -0.33 -3.81 6.25
N THR A 105 -1.08 -4.59 5.45
CA THR A 105 -0.70 -5.96 5.11
C THR A 105 0.58 -5.98 4.27
N PHE A 106 0.73 -5.07 3.31
CA PHE A 106 1.93 -4.94 2.51
C PHE A 106 3.18 -4.68 3.39
N TRP A 107 3.13 -3.65 4.23
CA TRP A 107 4.27 -3.24 5.05
C TRP A 107 4.81 -4.36 5.93
N VAL A 108 3.94 -5.08 6.62
CA VAL A 108 4.37 -6.15 7.56
C VAL A 108 4.82 -7.43 6.85
N ASN A 109 4.69 -7.52 5.54
CA ASN A 109 5.12 -8.66 4.73
C ASN A 109 6.37 -8.39 3.89
N ILE A 110 7.00 -7.22 4.04
CA ILE A 110 8.23 -6.86 3.32
C ILE A 110 9.32 -6.35 4.28
N ASP A 111 10.55 -6.26 3.76
CA ASP A 111 11.60 -5.42 4.31
C ASP A 111 11.57 -4.06 3.62
N PRO A 112 10.98 -3.02 4.23
CA PRO A 112 10.78 -1.74 3.55
C PRO A 112 12.04 -0.92 3.36
N VAL A 113 13.17 -1.31 3.97
CA VAL A 113 14.45 -0.60 3.83
C VAL A 113 15.39 -1.23 2.80
N ASP A 114 15.03 -2.40 2.25
CA ASP A 114 15.80 -3.09 1.23
C ASP A 114 15.25 -2.79 -0.18
N LYS A 115 15.94 -1.92 -0.91
CA LYS A 115 15.58 -1.53 -2.28
C LYS A 115 16.12 -2.46 -3.38
N ALA A 116 17.07 -3.35 -3.04
CA ALA A 116 17.80 -4.14 -4.02
C ALA A 116 17.23 -5.56 -4.20
N GLY A 117 16.06 -5.80 -3.64
CA GLY A 117 15.36 -7.08 -3.64
C GLY A 117 14.66 -7.30 -2.31
N GLN A 118 14.28 -8.54 -2.03
CA GLN A 118 13.64 -8.89 -0.76
C GLN A 118 14.17 -10.23 -0.27
N PHE A 119 14.70 -10.23 0.94
CA PHE A 119 15.25 -11.43 1.60
C PHE A 119 16.37 -12.10 0.77
N CYS A 120 16.20 -13.37 0.35
CA CYS A 120 17.14 -14.06 -0.51
C CYS A 120 17.00 -13.69 -2.00
N ASP A 121 15.87 -13.11 -2.40
CA ASP A 121 15.60 -12.76 -3.78
C ASP A 121 16.21 -11.40 -4.09
N ARG A 122 17.20 -11.40 -4.99
CA ARG A 122 17.98 -10.20 -5.29
C ARG A 122 17.78 -9.75 -6.73
N GLY A 123 17.84 -8.44 -6.92
CA GLY A 123 17.70 -7.80 -8.23
C GLY A 123 16.38 -7.05 -8.40
N ASP A 124 16.31 -6.28 -9.49
CA ASP A 124 15.21 -5.35 -9.79
C ASP A 124 13.84 -6.03 -9.90
N VAL A 125 13.81 -7.29 -10.31
CA VAL A 125 12.60 -8.12 -10.39
C VAL A 125 11.91 -8.26 -9.03
N TYR A 126 12.70 -8.28 -7.95
CA TYR A 126 12.22 -8.48 -6.58
C TYR A 126 12.22 -7.21 -5.74
N ARG A 127 12.30 -6.03 -6.37
CA ARG A 127 12.22 -4.75 -5.66
C ARG A 127 10.84 -4.57 -5.02
N PRO A 128 10.78 -3.95 -3.83
CA PRO A 128 9.50 -3.55 -3.25
C PRO A 128 9.00 -2.27 -3.92
N GLU A 129 7.70 -2.21 -4.27
CA GLU A 129 7.08 -1.05 -4.91
C GLU A 129 5.57 -1.07 -4.71
N ILE A 130 4.95 0.11 -4.56
CA ILE A 130 3.50 0.28 -4.54
C ILE A 130 3.07 0.89 -5.86
N PHE A 131 2.25 0.15 -6.64
CA PHE A 131 1.66 0.65 -7.88
C PHE A 131 0.25 1.16 -7.62
N VAL A 132 0.03 2.47 -7.80
CA VAL A 132 -1.24 3.13 -7.51
C VAL A 132 -2.08 3.29 -8.76
N HIS A 133 -3.37 2.99 -8.65
CA HIS A 133 -4.35 3.04 -9.75
C HIS A 133 -5.19 4.32 -9.74
N THR A 134 -5.15 5.08 -8.64
CA THR A 134 -5.91 6.32 -8.46
C THR A 134 -5.12 7.32 -7.60
N GLU A 135 -5.44 8.61 -7.72
CA GLU A 135 -4.86 9.65 -6.87
C GLU A 135 -5.19 9.45 -5.38
N GLU A 136 -6.34 8.86 -5.07
CA GLU A 136 -6.69 8.56 -3.68
C GLU A 136 -5.79 7.46 -3.12
N GLN A 137 -5.49 6.41 -3.90
CA GLN A 137 -4.50 5.40 -3.51
C GLN A 137 -3.10 6.02 -3.34
N ARG A 138 -2.71 6.95 -4.21
CA ARG A 138 -1.44 7.66 -4.09
C ARG A 138 -1.34 8.39 -2.77
N LYS A 139 -2.33 9.21 -2.44
CA LYS A 139 -2.37 9.95 -1.17
C LYS A 139 -2.28 9.03 0.04
N GLN A 140 -3.03 7.92 0.03
CA GLN A 140 -3.02 6.95 1.13
C GLN A 140 -1.68 6.21 1.23
N ALA A 141 -1.08 5.79 0.11
CA ALA A 141 0.22 5.13 0.08
C ALA A 141 1.35 6.04 0.58
N GLU A 142 1.41 7.28 0.10
CA GLU A 142 2.38 8.28 0.53
C GLU A 142 2.23 8.62 2.02
N ALA A 143 1.00 8.81 2.50
CA ALA A 143 0.73 9.07 3.91
C ALA A 143 1.13 7.88 4.80
N SER A 144 0.83 6.65 4.36
CA SER A 144 1.21 5.42 5.05
C SER A 144 2.74 5.27 5.12
N LYS A 145 3.44 5.53 4.01
CA LYS A 145 4.90 5.54 3.95
C LYS A 145 5.50 6.59 4.90
N ALA A 146 5.01 7.82 4.85
CA ALA A 146 5.47 8.89 5.73
C ALA A 146 5.24 8.58 7.22
N LYS A 147 4.10 7.97 7.56
CA LYS A 147 3.80 7.51 8.92
C LYS A 147 4.80 6.45 9.38
N LEU A 148 5.13 5.51 8.52
CA LEU A 148 6.10 4.45 8.82
C LEU A 148 7.50 5.03 9.02
N ASP A 149 7.97 5.92 8.13
CA ASP A 149 9.24 6.64 8.27
C ASP A 149 9.30 7.47 9.57
N GLY A 150 8.24 8.18 9.88
CA GLY A 150 8.13 9.01 11.08
C GLY A 150 8.09 8.22 12.39
N SER A 151 7.72 6.95 12.35
CA SER A 151 7.62 6.09 13.55
C SER A 151 8.97 5.75 14.17
N LYS A 152 10.06 5.88 13.40
CA LYS A 152 11.44 5.49 13.78
C LYS A 152 11.57 4.02 14.22
N GLN A 153 10.60 3.20 13.84
CA GLN A 153 10.62 1.75 14.13
C GLN A 153 11.67 1.02 13.28
N LEU A 154 11.92 1.55 12.07
CA LEU A 154 12.86 0.95 11.12
C LEU A 154 14.28 1.50 11.32
N PRO A 155 15.32 0.70 11.06
CA PRO A 155 16.72 1.13 11.21
C PRO A 155 17.18 2.13 10.13
N TRP A 156 16.47 2.22 9.00
CA TRP A 156 16.76 3.07 7.84
C TRP A 156 15.46 3.64 7.26
N PRO A 157 15.53 4.72 6.47
CA PRO A 157 14.36 5.26 5.76
C PRO A 157 13.70 4.23 4.84
N VAL A 158 12.38 4.34 4.68
CA VAL A 158 11.60 3.50 3.77
C VAL A 158 12.04 3.71 2.33
N ALA A 159 12.55 2.65 1.70
CA ALA A 159 13.09 2.65 0.34
C ALA A 159 12.08 2.25 -0.75
N VAL A 160 10.80 2.10 -0.39
CA VAL A 160 9.71 1.66 -1.27
C VAL A 160 9.20 2.84 -2.11
N PRO A 161 9.29 2.80 -3.45
CA PRO A 161 8.67 3.79 -4.32
C PRO A 161 7.14 3.66 -4.34
N VAL A 162 6.46 4.78 -4.62
CA VAL A 162 5.03 4.83 -4.96
C VAL A 162 4.92 5.37 -6.38
N THR A 163 4.50 4.54 -7.32
CA THR A 163 4.48 4.86 -8.76
C THR A 163 3.10 4.59 -9.37
N ASP A 164 2.83 5.16 -10.56
CA ASP A 164 1.60 4.87 -11.27
C ASP A 164 1.60 3.42 -11.76
N ALA A 165 0.44 2.76 -11.63
CA ALA A 165 0.24 1.44 -12.19
C ALA A 165 0.36 1.48 -13.71
N SER A 166 1.04 0.47 -14.27
CA SER A 166 1.13 0.23 -15.69
C SER A 166 0.37 -1.04 -16.08
N THR A 167 0.57 -1.53 -17.30
CA THR A 167 -0.05 -2.78 -17.74
C THR A 167 0.37 -3.94 -16.84
N PHE A 168 -0.63 -4.62 -16.27
CA PHE A 168 -0.44 -5.87 -15.55
C PHE A 168 -0.42 -7.05 -16.52
N THR A 169 0.57 -7.90 -16.42
CA THR A 169 0.62 -9.21 -17.11
C THR A 169 0.52 -10.29 -16.05
N LYS A 170 -0.56 -11.09 -16.09
CA LYS A 170 -0.74 -12.21 -15.16
C LYS A 170 0.37 -13.24 -15.39
N ALA A 171 1.02 -13.70 -14.33
CA ALA A 171 1.98 -14.77 -14.41
C ALA A 171 1.28 -16.11 -14.74
N GLU A 172 2.08 -17.06 -15.19
CA GLU A 172 1.64 -18.39 -15.64
C GLU A 172 0.84 -19.11 -14.54
N ASP A 173 -0.07 -19.99 -14.93
CA ASP A 173 -1.01 -20.62 -13.99
C ASP A 173 -0.35 -21.48 -12.92
N TYR A 174 0.86 -22.01 -13.16
CA TYR A 174 1.60 -22.75 -12.15
C TYR A 174 2.10 -21.87 -11.00
N HIS A 175 2.22 -20.54 -11.20
CA HIS A 175 2.57 -19.57 -10.15
C HIS A 175 1.37 -19.18 -9.29
N GLN A 176 0.14 -19.24 -9.83
CA GLN A 176 -1.05 -18.79 -9.12
C GLN A 176 -1.39 -19.73 -7.96
N LYS A 177 -1.64 -19.16 -6.77
CA LYS A 177 -1.95 -19.89 -5.54
C LYS A 177 -0.89 -20.97 -5.21
N PHE A 178 0.39 -20.66 -5.49
CA PHE A 178 1.48 -21.60 -5.27
C PHE A 178 1.54 -22.10 -3.82
N TYR A 179 1.27 -21.22 -2.86
CA TYR A 179 1.21 -21.55 -1.44
C TYR A 179 0.13 -22.60 -1.07
N LYS A 180 -0.92 -22.77 -1.92
CA LYS A 180 -1.94 -23.83 -1.80
C LYS A 180 -1.61 -25.08 -2.62
N LYS A 181 -1.10 -24.88 -3.85
CA LYS A 181 -0.84 -25.97 -4.80
C LYS A 181 0.42 -26.76 -4.46
N SER A 182 1.44 -26.09 -3.94
CA SER A 182 2.77 -26.67 -3.68
C SER A 182 3.26 -26.35 -2.27
N VAL A 183 2.47 -26.75 -1.28
CA VAL A 183 2.65 -26.38 0.14
C VAL A 183 4.04 -26.68 0.67
N ALA A 184 4.56 -27.89 0.42
CA ALA A 184 5.88 -28.30 0.92
C ALA A 184 7.00 -27.45 0.30
N HIS A 185 6.97 -27.25 -1.02
CA HIS A 185 7.95 -26.43 -1.73
C HIS A 185 7.87 -24.95 -1.27
N TYR A 186 6.67 -24.41 -1.18
CA TYR A 186 6.46 -23.04 -0.68
C TYR A 186 7.04 -22.82 0.71
N LYS A 187 6.74 -23.74 1.65
CA LYS A 187 7.26 -23.63 3.02
C LYS A 187 8.77 -23.75 3.08
N SER A 188 9.34 -24.71 2.35
CA SER A 188 10.80 -24.87 2.26
C SER A 188 11.49 -23.64 1.70
N TYR A 189 10.96 -23.10 0.59
CA TYR A 189 11.49 -21.89 -0.04
C TYR A 189 11.39 -20.69 0.92
N ARG A 190 10.23 -20.42 1.51
CA ARG A 190 9.99 -19.30 2.41
C ARG A 190 10.92 -19.35 3.64
N ALA A 191 11.09 -20.53 4.23
CA ALA A 191 11.98 -20.75 5.37
C ALA A 191 13.46 -20.61 4.96
N GLY A 192 13.89 -21.25 3.85
CA GLY A 192 15.26 -21.17 3.36
C GLY A 192 15.67 -19.76 2.94
N CYS A 193 14.72 -18.96 2.47
CA CYS A 193 14.93 -17.56 2.13
C CYS A 193 15.07 -16.62 3.37
N GLY A 194 14.80 -17.11 4.57
CA GLY A 194 14.91 -16.33 5.81
C GLY A 194 13.86 -15.24 5.95
N ARG A 195 12.79 -15.28 5.13
CA ARG A 195 11.76 -14.23 5.12
C ARG A 195 11.12 -14.03 6.49
N ASP A 196 10.64 -15.11 7.11
CA ASP A 196 9.94 -15.01 8.38
C ASP A 196 10.82 -14.51 9.52
N ALA A 197 12.09 -14.94 9.59
CA ALA A 197 13.05 -14.46 10.57
C ALA A 197 13.32 -12.96 10.43
N ARG A 198 13.45 -12.45 9.19
CA ARG A 198 13.66 -11.03 8.95
C ARG A 198 12.41 -10.21 9.27
N LEU A 199 11.21 -10.70 8.90
CA LEU A 199 9.95 -10.04 9.23
C LEU A 199 9.73 -10.00 10.76
N GLU A 200 10.05 -11.08 11.48
CA GLU A 200 10.00 -11.09 12.95
C GLU A 200 10.96 -10.06 13.56
N ALA A 201 12.16 -9.94 13.02
CA ALA A 201 13.14 -8.95 13.50
C ALA A 201 12.68 -7.50 13.28
N LEU A 202 11.95 -7.20 12.18
CA LEU A 202 11.46 -5.86 11.87
C LEU A 202 10.15 -5.52 12.59
N TRP A 203 9.24 -6.49 12.68
CA TRP A 203 7.85 -6.24 13.06
C TRP A 203 7.40 -6.95 14.35
N GLY A 204 8.26 -7.82 14.90
CA GLY A 204 7.93 -8.68 16.07
C GLY A 204 7.18 -9.96 15.70
N LYS A 205 7.04 -10.86 16.65
CA LYS A 205 6.51 -12.24 16.45
C LYS A 205 5.11 -12.36 15.86
N ASN A 206 4.29 -11.32 15.94
CA ASN A 206 2.89 -11.34 15.50
C ASN A 206 2.66 -10.52 14.21
N ALA A 207 3.71 -10.07 13.53
CA ALA A 207 3.60 -9.17 12.41
C ALA A 207 2.98 -9.81 11.16
N THR A 208 3.20 -11.12 10.98
CA THR A 208 2.72 -11.85 9.79
C THR A 208 1.31 -12.44 9.96
N ALA A 209 0.75 -12.41 11.16
CA ALA A 209 -0.62 -12.85 11.38
C ALA A 209 -1.60 -11.76 10.92
N PRO A 210 -2.64 -12.10 10.11
CA PRO A 210 -3.73 -11.18 9.87
C PRO A 210 -4.32 -10.79 11.22
N LYS A 211 -4.25 -9.50 11.59
CA LYS A 211 -4.95 -9.02 12.78
C LYS A 211 -6.45 -9.14 12.49
N THR A 212 -7.03 -10.22 12.96
CA THR A 212 -8.49 -10.39 13.04
C THR A 212 -9.02 -9.33 14.00
N GLN A 213 -9.71 -8.35 13.48
CA GLN A 213 -10.69 -7.54 14.20
C GLN A 213 -12.03 -7.74 13.53
#